data_c1ec5f4692ded6f1d03849c4c7bf3ce4
#
_entry.id   c1ec5f4692ded6f1d03849c4c7bf3ce4
#
_cell.length_a   1.000
_cell.length_b   1.000
_cell.length_c   1.000
_cell.angle_alpha   90.00
_cell.angle_beta   90.00
_cell.angle_gamma   90.00
#
_symmetry.space_group_name_H-M   'P 1'
#
loop_
_entity.id
_entity.type
_entity.pdbx_description
1 polymer ?
#
loop_
_entity_poly.entity_id
_entity_poly.type
_entity_poly.pdbx_seq_one_letter_code
_entity_poly.pdbx_strand_id
1 'polypeptide(L)'
;MESITDRIYSAMREEEKSLSNAQILKEFFKIDSPDDEIARKIVEPILGADARFSQSADRSWKALKTVSIESLPIHEIGFVLFYIEDPRKSSKRFTASSKDVFSFLEPVSSFVRYRGGSVEKNLDMRMVIRDVRRSVFVPHDVRSLGILKKVYRSHSPLQPELRTLSIRALVSLLFPDKTLKTWEQIVEQFGIRNIQSDRPSSKTETLVYILEYILKVGKERGLSTFGKLFRFSMGNRKDVDFSRYGFDRDYLKDIPEMPGVYQFFNRKNEVIYVGKTNNLRVRVHSYFWNTGESVEKIEGILEELFTIQYRMLGSDLEAMIEEFRLIEMYRPKYNKQVKVPERRISVSDRILLVPGKEQSTLKLYFISENTRLMENDFDCEKPDEARVVEIIKEIRGGAHRGFDPLQVIALSYMKRYEEHINIVELDQYRSVQDVLAALRLHCNELSGLMQEKWRYVV
;
A
#
# COMPACT_ATOMS: atom_id res chain seq x y z
N MET A 1 -14.46 -14.27 7.67
CA MET A 1 -15.65 -14.44 6.80
C MET A 1 -15.18 -14.20 5.37
N GLU A 2 -15.58 -15.02 4.46
CA GLU A 2 -15.25 -14.89 3.03
C GLU A 2 -15.93 -13.63 2.45
N SER A 3 -15.20 -12.82 1.67
CA SER A 3 -15.79 -11.60 1.09
C SER A 3 -16.93 -11.95 0.13
N ILE A 4 -17.82 -10.99 -0.14
CA ILE A 4 -18.90 -11.20 -1.11
C ILE A 4 -18.34 -11.54 -2.49
N THR A 5 -17.22 -10.90 -2.87
CA THR A 5 -16.53 -11.17 -4.14
C THR A 5 -15.87 -12.56 -4.13
N ASP A 6 -15.36 -13.03 -3.00
CA ASP A 6 -14.83 -14.40 -2.87
C ASP A 6 -15.95 -15.43 -3.01
N ARG A 7 -17.08 -15.21 -2.36
CA ARG A 7 -18.26 -16.08 -2.48
C ARG A 7 -18.79 -16.14 -3.91
N ILE A 8 -18.91 -14.99 -4.58
CA ILE A 8 -19.30 -14.91 -5.99
C ILE A 8 -18.28 -15.67 -6.85
N TYR A 9 -16.98 -15.43 -6.60
CA TYR A 9 -15.92 -16.07 -7.35
C TYR A 9 -15.94 -17.60 -7.20
N SER A 10 -16.02 -18.11 -5.96
CA SER A 10 -16.09 -19.55 -5.67
C SER A 10 -17.28 -20.20 -6.34
N ALA A 11 -18.49 -19.62 -6.19
CA ALA A 11 -19.71 -20.16 -6.78
C ALA A 11 -19.65 -20.18 -8.32
N MET A 12 -19.16 -19.09 -8.95
CA MET A 12 -19.04 -19.05 -10.41
C MET A 12 -17.97 -20.01 -10.94
N ARG A 13 -16.95 -20.32 -10.12
CA ARG A 13 -15.86 -21.26 -10.47
C ARG A 13 -16.30 -22.70 -10.33
N GLU A 14 -17.00 -23.05 -9.26
CA GLU A 14 -17.48 -24.42 -9.00
C GLU A 14 -18.49 -24.86 -10.05
N GLU A 15 -19.37 -23.94 -10.45
CA GLU A 15 -20.44 -24.25 -11.40
C GLU A 15 -20.07 -23.91 -12.85
N GLU A 16 -18.88 -23.38 -13.11
CA GLU A 16 -18.39 -22.89 -14.43
C GLU A 16 -19.41 -22.00 -15.16
N LYS A 17 -20.23 -21.24 -14.41
CA LYS A 17 -21.31 -20.43 -14.94
C LYS A 17 -20.94 -18.96 -15.13
N SER A 18 -21.65 -18.32 -16.07
CA SER A 18 -21.70 -16.86 -16.19
C SER A 18 -22.96 -16.35 -15.52
N LEU A 19 -22.88 -15.19 -14.85
CA LEU A 19 -24.02 -14.59 -14.18
C LEU A 19 -24.24 -13.15 -14.65
N SER A 20 -25.50 -12.76 -14.88
CA SER A 20 -25.87 -11.37 -15.14
C SER A 20 -25.82 -10.53 -13.87
N ASN A 21 -25.80 -9.19 -14.00
CA ASN A 21 -25.87 -8.28 -12.86
C ASN A 21 -27.09 -8.57 -11.96
N ALA A 22 -28.25 -8.82 -12.55
CA ALA A 22 -29.46 -9.13 -11.82
C ALA A 22 -29.37 -10.46 -11.06
N GLN A 23 -28.79 -11.50 -11.67
CA GLN A 23 -28.58 -12.79 -11.02
C GLN A 23 -27.63 -12.68 -9.83
N ILE A 24 -26.54 -11.90 -9.97
CA ILE A 24 -25.59 -11.66 -8.89
C ILE A 24 -26.24 -10.91 -7.73
N LEU A 25 -27.05 -9.87 -8.01
CA LEU A 25 -27.80 -9.17 -6.97
C LEU A 25 -28.75 -10.10 -6.22
N LYS A 26 -29.51 -10.89 -6.94
CA LYS A 26 -30.51 -11.82 -6.36
C LYS A 26 -29.78 -12.89 -5.52
N GLU A 27 -28.78 -13.53 -6.07
CA GLU A 27 -28.15 -14.72 -5.47
C GLU A 27 -27.26 -14.35 -4.26
N PHE A 28 -26.45 -13.31 -4.37
CA PHE A 28 -25.44 -12.99 -3.37
C PHE A 28 -25.79 -11.81 -2.45
N PHE A 29 -26.53 -10.83 -2.96
CA PHE A 29 -26.95 -9.68 -2.18
C PHE A 29 -28.36 -9.80 -1.62
N LYS A 30 -29.10 -10.85 -2.04
CA LYS A 30 -30.50 -11.08 -1.64
C LYS A 30 -31.43 -9.93 -2.00
N ILE A 31 -31.12 -9.23 -3.08
CA ILE A 31 -31.93 -8.13 -3.63
C ILE A 31 -32.60 -8.61 -4.90
N ASP A 32 -33.92 -8.68 -4.90
CA ASP A 32 -34.72 -9.03 -6.08
C ASP A 32 -35.08 -7.73 -6.80
N SER A 33 -34.23 -7.27 -7.70
CA SER A 33 -34.43 -6.04 -8.48
C SER A 33 -34.80 -6.39 -9.92
N PRO A 34 -35.99 -5.95 -10.42
CA PRO A 34 -36.39 -6.12 -11.82
C PRO A 34 -35.62 -5.17 -12.76
N ASP A 35 -34.94 -4.14 -12.25
CA ASP A 35 -34.26 -3.11 -13.04
C ASP A 35 -32.77 -3.44 -13.25
N ASP A 36 -32.44 -3.79 -14.49
CA ASP A 36 -31.05 -4.11 -14.89
C ASP A 36 -30.13 -2.91 -14.74
N GLU A 37 -30.63 -1.68 -14.79
CA GLU A 37 -29.81 -0.48 -14.60
C GLU A 37 -29.36 -0.30 -13.13
N ILE A 38 -30.28 -0.63 -12.19
CA ILE A 38 -29.94 -0.62 -10.75
C ILE A 38 -28.93 -1.74 -10.46
N ALA A 39 -29.19 -2.94 -10.98
CA ALA A 39 -28.27 -4.07 -10.83
C ALA A 39 -26.88 -3.75 -11.36
N ARG A 40 -26.80 -3.07 -12.50
CA ARG A 40 -25.55 -2.63 -13.10
C ARG A 40 -24.80 -1.64 -12.22
N LYS A 41 -25.47 -0.59 -11.71
CA LYS A 41 -24.86 0.43 -10.85
C LYS A 41 -24.26 -0.14 -9.56
N ILE A 42 -24.79 -1.26 -9.08
CA ILE A 42 -24.31 -1.91 -7.85
C ILE A 42 -23.20 -2.92 -8.18
N VAL A 43 -23.39 -3.80 -9.15
CA VAL A 43 -22.50 -4.95 -9.40
C VAL A 43 -21.26 -4.56 -10.21
N GLU A 44 -21.40 -3.72 -11.24
CA GLU A 44 -20.27 -3.36 -12.11
C GLU A 44 -19.11 -2.68 -11.36
N PRO A 45 -19.34 -1.74 -10.41
CA PRO A 45 -18.24 -1.18 -9.65
C PRO A 45 -17.52 -2.20 -8.76
N ILE A 46 -18.26 -3.19 -8.23
CA ILE A 46 -17.73 -4.22 -7.33
C ILE A 46 -16.92 -5.25 -8.11
N LEU A 47 -17.50 -5.88 -9.13
CA LEU A 47 -16.83 -6.92 -9.91
C LEU A 47 -15.84 -6.37 -10.93
N GLY A 48 -16.11 -5.19 -11.49
CA GLY A 48 -15.17 -4.51 -12.39
C GLY A 48 -13.86 -4.08 -11.71
N ALA A 49 -13.91 -3.85 -10.41
CA ALA A 49 -12.70 -3.59 -9.61
C ALA A 49 -11.90 -4.86 -9.27
N ASP A 50 -12.50 -6.06 -9.39
CA ASP A 50 -11.85 -7.33 -9.08
C ASP A 50 -11.37 -8.03 -10.36
N ALA A 51 -10.06 -8.17 -10.49
CA ALA A 51 -9.41 -8.75 -11.67
C ALA A 51 -9.72 -10.25 -11.90
N ARG A 52 -10.38 -10.90 -10.95
CA ARG A 52 -10.82 -12.30 -11.06
C ARG A 52 -12.06 -12.45 -11.94
N PHE A 53 -12.71 -11.35 -12.28
CA PHE A 53 -13.92 -11.36 -13.11
C PHE A 53 -13.67 -10.65 -14.44
N SER A 54 -14.36 -11.10 -15.48
CA SER A 54 -14.46 -10.41 -16.76
C SER A 54 -15.92 -10.32 -17.20
N GLN A 55 -16.28 -9.20 -17.81
CA GLN A 55 -17.60 -9.02 -18.39
C GLN A 55 -17.56 -9.39 -19.87
N SER A 56 -18.49 -10.24 -20.31
CA SER A 56 -18.66 -10.64 -21.70
C SER A 56 -19.42 -9.57 -22.50
N ALA A 57 -19.48 -9.69 -23.82
CA ALA A 57 -20.21 -8.75 -24.69
C ALA A 57 -21.71 -8.71 -24.41
N ASP A 58 -22.29 -9.79 -23.92
CA ASP A 58 -23.68 -9.91 -23.45
C ASP A 58 -23.91 -9.37 -22.03
N ARG A 59 -22.89 -8.68 -21.47
CA ARG A 59 -22.86 -8.12 -20.10
C ARG A 59 -22.95 -9.15 -18.98
N SER A 60 -22.78 -10.43 -19.25
CA SER A 60 -22.63 -11.43 -18.19
C SER A 60 -21.20 -11.43 -17.63
N TRP A 61 -21.09 -11.76 -16.34
CA TRP A 61 -19.80 -11.89 -15.66
C TRP A 61 -19.32 -13.34 -15.69
N LYS A 62 -18.01 -13.50 -15.86
CA LYS A 62 -17.32 -14.79 -15.78
C LYS A 62 -16.22 -14.71 -14.74
N ALA A 63 -16.11 -15.74 -13.89
CA ALA A 63 -14.95 -15.92 -13.04
C ALA A 63 -13.77 -16.42 -13.88
N LEU A 64 -12.71 -15.64 -13.94
CA LEU A 64 -11.48 -16.04 -14.61
C LEU A 64 -10.75 -17.08 -13.77
N LYS A 65 -10.10 -18.05 -14.43
CA LYS A 65 -9.06 -18.84 -13.75
C LYS A 65 -8.02 -17.86 -13.27
N THR A 66 -7.79 -17.77 -11.96
CA THR A 66 -6.71 -16.94 -11.41
C THR A 66 -5.39 -17.55 -11.83
N VAL A 67 -4.93 -17.12 -12.99
CA VAL A 67 -3.56 -17.36 -13.40
C VAL A 67 -2.76 -16.30 -12.64
N SER A 68 -1.91 -16.73 -11.72
CA SER A 68 -0.96 -15.81 -11.07
C SER A 68 -0.22 -15.05 -12.15
N ILE A 69 -0.11 -13.72 -12.03
CA ILE A 69 0.66 -12.90 -12.98
C ILE A 69 2.08 -13.46 -13.17
N GLU A 70 2.61 -14.15 -12.19
CA GLU A 70 3.93 -14.79 -12.21
C GLU A 70 4.01 -15.95 -13.20
N SER A 71 2.89 -16.64 -13.46
CA SER A 71 2.83 -17.75 -14.44
C SER A 71 2.51 -17.27 -15.86
N LEU A 72 2.10 -16.00 -16.04
CA LEU A 72 1.80 -15.46 -17.34
C LEU A 72 3.05 -15.35 -18.20
N PRO A 73 2.94 -15.66 -19.52
CA PRO A 73 3.96 -15.33 -20.49
C PRO A 73 4.27 -13.83 -20.49
N ILE A 74 5.54 -13.48 -20.66
CA ILE A 74 5.98 -12.07 -20.59
C ILE A 74 5.24 -11.18 -21.61
N HIS A 75 4.91 -11.68 -22.80
CA HIS A 75 4.21 -10.91 -23.83
C HIS A 75 2.77 -10.56 -23.47
N GLU A 76 2.18 -11.22 -22.47
CA GLU A 76 0.86 -10.91 -21.95
C GLU A 76 0.90 -9.86 -20.83
N ILE A 77 2.08 -9.54 -20.32
CA ILE A 77 2.26 -8.57 -19.24
C ILE A 77 2.25 -7.15 -19.80
N GLY A 78 1.46 -6.29 -19.17
CA GLY A 78 1.51 -4.85 -19.39
C GLY A 78 2.59 -4.22 -18.49
N PHE A 79 3.68 -3.74 -19.10
CA PHE A 79 4.71 -2.98 -18.39
C PHE A 79 4.39 -1.49 -18.52
N VAL A 80 4.29 -0.79 -17.39
CA VAL A 80 4.14 0.67 -17.36
C VAL A 80 5.50 1.27 -17.03
N LEU A 81 6.15 1.81 -18.04
CA LEU A 81 7.44 2.48 -17.94
C LEU A 81 7.18 3.96 -17.66
N PHE A 82 7.89 4.55 -16.72
CA PHE A 82 7.63 5.94 -16.36
C PHE A 82 8.82 6.68 -15.79
N TYR A 83 8.75 8.01 -15.97
CA TYR A 83 9.61 8.98 -15.32
C TYR A 83 8.75 10.12 -14.76
N ILE A 84 9.12 10.59 -13.58
CA ILE A 84 8.52 11.76 -12.93
C ILE A 84 9.68 12.63 -12.43
N GLU A 85 9.74 13.88 -12.92
CA GLU A 85 10.75 14.83 -12.48
C GLU A 85 10.55 15.20 -11.01
N ASP A 86 11.65 15.51 -10.31
CA ASP A 86 11.59 15.90 -8.90
C ASP A 86 10.80 17.22 -8.73
N PRO A 87 9.60 17.16 -8.12
CA PRO A 87 8.75 18.36 -7.99
C PRO A 87 9.37 19.47 -7.14
N ARG A 88 10.43 19.17 -6.35
CA ARG A 88 11.15 20.18 -5.55
C ARG A 88 11.97 21.15 -6.40
N LYS A 89 12.20 20.82 -7.67
CA LYS A 89 12.81 21.73 -8.65
C LYS A 89 11.82 22.81 -9.12
N SER A 90 10.51 22.63 -8.88
CA SER A 90 9.49 23.62 -9.18
C SER A 90 9.32 24.60 -8.03
N SER A 91 9.03 25.87 -8.35
CA SER A 91 8.71 26.91 -7.35
C SER A 91 7.40 26.66 -6.59
N LYS A 92 6.56 25.75 -7.06
CA LYS A 92 5.27 25.40 -6.43
C LYS A 92 5.47 24.30 -5.37
N ARG A 93 4.80 24.43 -4.23
CA ARG A 93 4.77 23.37 -3.21
C ARG A 93 4.05 22.14 -3.76
N PHE A 94 4.75 21.02 -3.77
CA PHE A 94 4.17 19.71 -4.14
C PHE A 94 3.55 19.06 -2.91
N THR A 95 2.26 18.70 -3.02
CA THR A 95 1.54 17.88 -2.03
C THR A 95 0.86 16.73 -2.77
N ALA A 96 1.25 15.50 -2.47
CA ALA A 96 0.77 14.31 -3.19
C ALA A 96 -0.74 14.04 -3.01
N SER A 97 -1.35 14.61 -1.98
CA SER A 97 -2.79 14.51 -1.67
C SER A 97 -3.63 15.66 -2.21
N SER A 98 -3.04 16.64 -2.93
CA SER A 98 -3.82 17.75 -3.47
C SER A 98 -4.72 17.27 -4.62
N LYS A 99 -5.91 17.88 -4.75
CA LYS A 99 -6.85 17.56 -5.85
C LYS A 99 -6.23 17.84 -7.22
N ASP A 100 -5.26 18.76 -7.29
CA ASP A 100 -4.59 19.18 -8.53
C ASP A 100 -3.24 18.48 -8.77
N VAL A 101 -2.90 17.43 -7.99
CA VAL A 101 -1.61 16.74 -8.11
C VAL A 101 -1.35 16.21 -9.51
N PHE A 102 -2.38 15.71 -10.18
CA PHE A 102 -2.27 15.18 -11.53
C PHE A 102 -1.91 16.26 -12.54
N SER A 103 -2.62 17.37 -12.53
CA SER A 103 -2.34 18.53 -13.40
C SER A 103 -0.97 19.15 -13.12
N PHE A 104 -0.49 19.07 -11.86
CA PHE A 104 0.84 19.53 -11.49
C PHE A 104 1.94 18.59 -12.04
N LEU A 105 1.72 17.28 -12.04
CA LEU A 105 2.71 16.29 -12.48
C LEU A 105 2.68 15.99 -13.97
N GLU A 106 1.56 16.24 -14.66
CA GLU A 106 1.38 15.97 -16.08
C GLU A 106 2.52 16.53 -16.97
N PRO A 107 2.91 17.81 -16.87
CA PRO A 107 3.95 18.39 -17.72
C PRO A 107 5.37 17.90 -17.38
N VAL A 108 5.58 17.33 -16.18
CA VAL A 108 6.89 16.88 -15.67
C VAL A 108 7.00 15.37 -15.57
N SER A 109 6.04 14.64 -16.14
CA SER A 109 6.01 13.20 -16.13
C SER A 109 5.78 12.62 -17.51
N SER A 110 6.15 11.36 -17.68
CA SER A 110 5.84 10.57 -18.89
C SER A 110 5.55 9.14 -18.48
N PHE A 111 4.48 8.59 -19.04
CA PHE A 111 4.04 7.21 -18.84
C PHE A 111 3.83 6.54 -20.21
N VAL A 112 4.37 5.34 -20.34
CA VAL A 112 4.27 4.52 -21.55
C VAL A 112 3.91 3.10 -21.15
N ARG A 113 2.94 2.49 -21.82
CA ARG A 113 2.64 1.06 -21.65
C ARG A 113 3.27 0.26 -22.78
N TYR A 114 4.01 -0.78 -22.40
CA TYR A 114 4.56 -1.77 -23.30
C TYR A 114 3.90 -3.12 -23.07
N ARG A 115 3.41 -3.76 -24.12
CA ARG A 115 2.85 -5.11 -24.06
C ARG A 115 3.04 -5.85 -25.38
N GLY A 116 3.75 -6.98 -25.34
CA GLY A 116 3.90 -7.88 -26.50
C GLY A 116 4.46 -7.21 -27.78
N GLY A 117 5.34 -6.20 -27.65
CA GLY A 117 5.87 -5.43 -28.77
C GLY A 117 5.07 -4.18 -29.12
N SER A 118 3.89 -3.98 -28.57
CA SER A 118 3.09 -2.76 -28.75
C SER A 118 3.44 -1.70 -27.72
N VAL A 119 3.50 -0.44 -28.14
CA VAL A 119 3.83 0.72 -27.29
C VAL A 119 2.70 1.74 -27.34
N GLU A 120 2.07 1.98 -26.21
CA GLU A 120 1.06 3.03 -26.01
C GLU A 120 1.71 4.19 -25.26
N LYS A 121 1.80 5.36 -25.91
CA LYS A 121 2.44 6.56 -25.36
C LYS A 121 1.41 7.51 -24.71
N ASN A 122 1.91 8.45 -23.92
CA ASN A 122 1.12 9.55 -23.33
C ASN A 122 -0.05 9.06 -22.46
N LEU A 123 0.19 8.05 -21.61
CA LEU A 123 -0.81 7.60 -20.66
C LEU A 123 -1.07 8.66 -19.60
N ASP A 124 -2.34 8.91 -19.31
CA ASP A 124 -2.74 9.71 -18.15
C ASP A 124 -2.41 8.96 -16.86
N MET A 125 -1.77 9.64 -15.91
CA MET A 125 -1.44 9.08 -14.60
C MET A 125 -2.67 8.54 -13.85
N ARG A 126 -3.86 9.17 -14.02
CA ARG A 126 -5.11 8.70 -13.42
C ARG A 126 -5.50 7.31 -13.95
N MET A 127 -5.34 7.09 -15.26
CA MET A 127 -5.56 5.77 -15.87
C MET A 127 -4.55 4.74 -15.37
N VAL A 128 -3.28 5.14 -15.27
CA VAL A 128 -2.19 4.29 -14.76
C VAL A 128 -2.48 3.84 -13.31
N ILE A 129 -2.95 4.74 -12.45
CA ILE A 129 -3.29 4.45 -11.05
C ILE A 129 -4.51 3.51 -10.94
N ARG A 130 -5.46 3.58 -11.86
CA ARG A 130 -6.64 2.68 -11.87
C ARG A 130 -6.30 1.26 -12.32
N ASP A 131 -5.31 1.09 -13.20
CA ASP A 131 -4.96 -0.20 -13.81
C ASP A 131 -3.77 -0.91 -13.11
N VAL A 132 -3.54 -0.60 -11.84
CA VAL A 132 -2.39 -1.13 -11.08
C VAL A 132 -2.35 -2.65 -11.00
N ARG A 133 -3.51 -3.31 -10.86
CA ARG A 133 -3.58 -4.77 -10.67
C ARG A 133 -3.06 -5.58 -11.85
N ARG A 134 -3.14 -5.04 -13.06
CA ARG A 134 -2.77 -5.71 -14.32
C ARG A 134 -1.42 -5.27 -14.87
N SER A 135 -0.73 -4.39 -14.17
CA SER A 135 0.48 -3.75 -14.67
C SER A 135 1.70 -4.04 -13.79
N VAL A 136 2.85 -4.08 -14.43
CA VAL A 136 4.17 -4.10 -13.79
C VAL A 136 4.82 -2.76 -14.04
N PHE A 137 5.19 -2.06 -12.98
CA PHE A 137 5.74 -0.72 -13.04
C PHE A 137 7.26 -0.73 -13.19
N VAL A 138 7.75 -0.03 -14.18
CA VAL A 138 9.17 0.07 -14.52
C VAL A 138 9.62 1.52 -14.38
N PRO A 139 10.10 1.94 -13.20
CA PRO A 139 10.55 3.31 -12.98
C PRO A 139 11.89 3.57 -13.67
N HIS A 140 12.09 4.78 -14.19
CA HIS A 140 13.39 5.24 -14.61
C HIS A 140 14.39 5.31 -13.46
N ASP A 141 13.92 5.77 -12.29
CA ASP A 141 14.73 5.92 -11.09
C ASP A 141 13.87 5.77 -9.80
N VAL A 142 14.58 5.67 -8.68
CA VAL A 142 13.96 5.46 -7.35
C VAL A 142 13.10 6.66 -6.92
N ARG A 143 13.44 7.89 -7.37
CA ARG A 143 12.68 9.11 -7.03
C ARG A 143 11.33 9.10 -7.73
N SER A 144 11.30 8.80 -9.03
CA SER A 144 10.07 8.64 -9.80
C SER A 144 9.14 7.60 -9.14
N LEU A 145 9.69 6.47 -8.72
CA LEU A 145 8.92 5.45 -7.98
C LEU A 145 8.38 5.98 -6.65
N GLY A 146 9.21 6.72 -5.90
CA GLY A 146 8.82 7.31 -4.63
C GLY A 146 7.67 8.32 -4.76
N ILE A 147 7.68 9.14 -5.83
CA ILE A 147 6.61 10.09 -6.13
C ILE A 147 5.33 9.33 -6.52
N LEU A 148 5.42 8.37 -7.44
CA LEU A 148 4.27 7.57 -7.86
C LEU A 148 3.62 6.85 -6.66
N LYS A 149 4.43 6.21 -5.80
CA LYS A 149 3.93 5.54 -4.59
C LYS A 149 3.18 6.51 -3.65
N LYS A 150 3.66 7.74 -3.49
CA LYS A 150 2.98 8.75 -2.67
C LYS A 150 1.63 9.16 -3.25
N VAL A 151 1.59 9.45 -4.56
CA VAL A 151 0.34 9.82 -5.26
C VAL A 151 -0.64 8.64 -5.25
N TYR A 152 -0.15 7.44 -5.51
CA TYR A 152 -0.96 6.23 -5.51
C TYR A 152 -1.62 5.99 -4.14
N ARG A 153 -0.86 6.06 -3.06
CA ARG A 153 -1.38 5.86 -1.69
C ARG A 153 -2.42 6.89 -1.28
N SER A 154 -2.28 8.14 -1.74
CA SER A 154 -3.26 9.19 -1.41
C SER A 154 -4.54 9.13 -2.25
N HIS A 155 -4.52 8.47 -3.42
CA HIS A 155 -5.68 8.40 -4.32
C HIS A 155 -6.28 7.00 -4.47
N SER A 156 -5.61 5.98 -3.95
CA SER A 156 -6.07 4.60 -4.01
C SER A 156 -5.60 3.84 -2.77
N PRO A 157 -6.09 4.19 -1.58
CA PRO A 157 -5.64 3.59 -0.33
C PRO A 157 -5.96 2.09 -0.23
N LEU A 158 -6.94 1.60 -0.99
CA LEU A 158 -7.44 0.23 -0.98
C LEU A 158 -6.71 -0.73 -1.94
N GLN A 159 -5.69 -0.27 -2.66
CA GLN A 159 -5.11 -1.05 -3.74
C GLN A 159 -3.84 -1.80 -3.31
N PRO A 160 -3.56 -2.98 -3.92
CA PRO A 160 -2.37 -3.75 -3.62
C PRO A 160 -1.09 -2.97 -3.90
N GLU A 161 0.03 -3.40 -3.33
CA GLU A 161 1.32 -2.79 -3.62
C GLU A 161 1.64 -2.79 -5.12
N LEU A 162 2.28 -1.71 -5.57
CA LEU A 162 2.76 -1.60 -6.96
C LEU A 162 3.79 -2.69 -7.25
N ARG A 163 3.49 -3.59 -8.19
CA ARG A 163 4.50 -4.52 -8.69
C ARG A 163 5.52 -3.76 -9.50
N THR A 164 6.76 -3.79 -9.07
CA THR A 164 7.85 -3.01 -9.69
C THR A 164 8.94 -3.92 -10.22
N LEU A 165 9.50 -3.55 -11.38
CA LEU A 165 10.65 -4.22 -11.98
C LEU A 165 11.78 -3.20 -12.16
N SER A 166 12.98 -3.52 -11.66
CA SER A 166 14.14 -2.64 -11.78
C SER A 166 14.94 -2.97 -13.04
N ILE A 167 14.96 -2.05 -13.99
CA ILE A 167 15.83 -2.15 -15.18
C ILE A 167 17.30 -2.24 -14.78
N ARG A 168 17.74 -1.44 -13.80
CA ARG A 168 19.13 -1.47 -13.36
C ARG A 168 19.55 -2.83 -12.81
N ALA A 169 18.68 -3.46 -12.00
CA ALA A 169 18.95 -4.79 -11.48
C ALA A 169 19.07 -5.82 -12.62
N LEU A 170 18.15 -5.79 -13.58
CA LEU A 170 18.20 -6.67 -14.74
C LEU A 170 19.46 -6.46 -15.59
N VAL A 171 19.84 -5.20 -15.84
CA VAL A 171 21.04 -4.87 -16.60
C VAL A 171 22.30 -5.37 -15.88
N SER A 172 22.42 -5.15 -14.57
CA SER A 172 23.56 -5.63 -13.76
C SER A 172 23.71 -7.16 -13.80
N LEU A 173 22.58 -7.89 -13.84
CA LEU A 173 22.58 -9.34 -13.90
C LEU A 173 22.85 -9.91 -15.31
N LEU A 174 22.43 -9.17 -16.33
CA LEU A 174 22.70 -9.55 -17.72
C LEU A 174 24.16 -9.26 -18.14
N PHE A 175 24.77 -8.26 -17.50
CA PHE A 175 26.16 -7.82 -17.78
C PHE A 175 26.99 -7.79 -16.49
N PRO A 176 27.24 -8.94 -15.83
CA PRO A 176 27.89 -8.99 -14.52
C PRO A 176 29.34 -8.49 -14.56
N ASP A 177 29.99 -8.60 -15.71
CA ASP A 177 31.39 -8.17 -15.89
C ASP A 177 31.54 -6.67 -16.08
N LYS A 178 30.43 -5.92 -16.15
CA LYS A 178 30.42 -4.48 -16.36
C LYS A 178 29.85 -3.74 -15.17
N THR A 179 30.62 -2.79 -14.64
CA THR A 179 30.17 -1.92 -13.54
C THR A 179 29.33 -0.77 -14.11
N LEU A 180 28.03 -1.01 -14.34
CA LEU A 180 27.08 -0.03 -14.87
C LEU A 180 26.36 0.69 -13.69
N LYS A 181 27.05 1.67 -13.09
CA LYS A 181 26.54 2.40 -11.91
C LYS A 181 25.63 3.56 -12.27
N THR A 182 25.88 4.23 -13.40
CA THR A 182 25.09 5.40 -13.81
C THR A 182 24.15 5.07 -14.96
N TRP A 183 23.13 5.92 -15.13
CA TRP A 183 22.17 5.76 -16.22
C TRP A 183 22.85 5.99 -17.59
N GLU A 184 23.78 6.93 -17.64
CA GLU A 184 24.56 7.25 -18.83
C GLU A 184 25.38 6.04 -19.31
N GLN A 185 26.01 5.32 -18.39
CA GLN A 185 26.75 4.08 -18.70
C GLN A 185 25.84 2.97 -19.22
N ILE A 186 24.61 2.88 -18.69
CA ILE A 186 23.61 1.93 -19.19
C ILE A 186 23.21 2.31 -20.62
N VAL A 187 22.88 3.57 -20.87
CA VAL A 187 22.49 4.07 -22.20
C VAL A 187 23.59 3.85 -23.23
N GLU A 188 24.84 4.16 -22.88
CA GLU A 188 26.01 3.93 -23.72
C GLU A 188 26.21 2.45 -24.05
N GLN A 189 26.06 1.57 -23.06
CA GLN A 189 26.15 0.11 -23.23
C GLN A 189 25.18 -0.42 -24.28
N PHE A 190 24.00 0.17 -24.39
CA PHE A 190 22.97 -0.21 -25.36
C PHE A 190 23.12 0.52 -26.71
N GLY A 191 24.15 1.35 -26.91
CA GLY A 191 24.41 2.07 -28.14
C GLY A 191 23.36 3.12 -28.50
N ILE A 192 22.65 3.65 -27.50
CA ILE A 192 21.55 4.60 -27.70
C ILE A 192 22.15 6.01 -27.86
N ARG A 193 22.40 6.41 -29.09
CA ARG A 193 23.19 7.61 -29.40
C ARG A 193 22.43 8.94 -29.37
N ASN A 194 21.11 8.98 -29.37
CA ASN A 194 20.36 10.23 -29.62
C ASN A 194 19.30 10.62 -28.54
N ILE A 195 19.39 10.13 -27.32
CA ILE A 195 18.43 10.50 -26.28
C ILE A 195 19.10 11.39 -25.21
N GLN A 196 19.72 12.49 -25.66
CA GLN A 196 20.28 13.53 -24.78
C GLN A 196 19.25 14.61 -24.38
N SER A 197 17.98 14.35 -24.53
CA SER A 197 16.94 15.31 -24.13
C SER A 197 16.54 15.04 -22.68
N ASP A 198 16.57 16.09 -21.84
CA ASP A 198 16.06 16.05 -20.47
C ASP A 198 14.53 15.93 -20.37
N ARG A 199 13.86 15.78 -21.51
CA ARG A 199 12.40 15.64 -21.55
C ARG A 199 11.95 14.32 -20.91
N PRO A 200 10.88 14.33 -20.14
CA PRO A 200 10.32 13.11 -19.54
C PRO A 200 10.03 12.00 -20.56
N SER A 201 9.53 12.35 -21.75
CA SER A 201 9.25 11.39 -22.83
C SER A 201 10.50 10.67 -23.34
N SER A 202 11.63 11.36 -23.48
CA SER A 202 12.90 10.76 -23.93
C SER A 202 13.41 9.71 -22.93
N LYS A 203 13.21 9.95 -21.63
CA LYS A 203 13.58 8.99 -20.57
C LYS A 203 12.73 7.72 -20.61
N THR A 204 11.43 7.84 -20.87
CA THR A 204 10.56 6.67 -21.02
C THR A 204 10.80 5.90 -22.31
N GLU A 205 11.11 6.58 -23.41
CA GLU A 205 11.51 5.93 -24.68
C GLU A 205 12.78 5.12 -24.51
N THR A 206 13.78 5.66 -23.79
CA THR A 206 14.99 4.90 -23.43
C THR A 206 14.66 3.65 -22.63
N LEU A 207 13.76 3.76 -21.64
CA LEU A 207 13.32 2.61 -20.87
C LEU A 207 12.68 1.53 -21.74
N VAL A 208 11.82 1.91 -22.70
CA VAL A 208 11.18 0.96 -23.61
C VAL A 208 12.24 0.19 -24.40
N TYR A 209 13.18 0.89 -25.01
CA TYR A 209 14.24 0.28 -25.78
C TYR A 209 15.07 -0.74 -24.97
N ILE A 210 15.47 -0.34 -23.76
CA ILE A 210 16.24 -1.21 -22.87
C ILE A 210 15.40 -2.41 -22.42
N LEU A 211 14.11 -2.21 -22.10
CA LEU A 211 13.21 -3.31 -21.72
C LEU A 211 13.05 -4.32 -22.85
N GLU A 212 12.83 -3.86 -24.10
CA GLU A 212 12.73 -4.74 -25.26
C GLU A 212 13.97 -5.61 -25.43
N TYR A 213 15.15 -5.02 -25.32
CA TYR A 213 16.40 -5.74 -25.36
C TYR A 213 16.51 -6.78 -24.24
N ILE A 214 16.20 -6.38 -23.00
CA ILE A 214 16.19 -7.27 -21.82
C ILE A 214 15.24 -8.45 -22.04
N LEU A 215 14.04 -8.20 -22.55
CA LEU A 215 13.06 -9.26 -22.80
C LEU A 215 13.53 -10.23 -23.91
N LYS A 216 14.19 -9.72 -24.94
CA LYS A 216 14.78 -10.55 -25.99
C LYS A 216 15.87 -11.47 -25.43
N VAL A 217 16.86 -10.91 -24.74
CA VAL A 217 17.94 -11.69 -24.11
C VAL A 217 17.40 -12.62 -23.03
N GLY A 218 16.41 -12.16 -22.25
CA GLY A 218 15.73 -12.98 -21.24
C GLY A 218 15.06 -14.21 -21.87
N LYS A 219 14.41 -14.07 -23.01
CA LYS A 219 13.80 -15.19 -23.75
C LYS A 219 14.85 -16.23 -24.14
N GLU A 220 16.00 -15.80 -24.65
CA GLU A 220 17.14 -16.66 -25.03
C GLU A 220 17.69 -17.41 -23.80
N ARG A 221 17.59 -16.85 -22.61
CA ARG A 221 17.98 -17.46 -21.32
C ARG A 221 16.85 -18.24 -20.63
N GLY A 222 15.73 -18.50 -21.31
CA GLY A 222 14.61 -19.26 -20.79
C GLY A 222 13.70 -18.50 -19.81
N LEU A 223 13.85 -17.18 -19.68
CA LEU A 223 13.00 -16.31 -18.86
C LEU A 223 11.70 -16.02 -19.63
N SER A 224 10.83 -17.01 -19.74
CA SER A 224 9.61 -16.95 -20.58
C SER A 224 8.38 -16.43 -19.87
N THR A 225 8.37 -16.44 -18.53
CA THR A 225 7.26 -15.96 -17.72
C THR A 225 7.69 -14.78 -16.84
N PHE A 226 6.70 -13.96 -16.41
CA PHE A 226 6.99 -12.84 -15.51
C PHE A 226 7.66 -13.31 -14.21
N GLY A 227 7.21 -14.39 -13.63
CA GLY A 227 7.81 -14.93 -12.40
C GLY A 227 9.28 -15.34 -12.56
N LYS A 228 9.66 -15.90 -13.72
CA LYS A 228 11.07 -16.19 -14.02
C LYS A 228 11.88 -14.91 -14.19
N LEU A 229 11.37 -13.94 -14.94
CA LEU A 229 12.02 -12.63 -15.13
C LEU A 229 12.14 -11.88 -13.80
N PHE A 230 11.10 -11.88 -13.01
CA PHE A 230 11.06 -11.23 -11.70
C PHE A 230 12.07 -11.85 -10.73
N ARG A 231 12.09 -13.19 -10.60
CA ARG A 231 13.11 -13.90 -9.81
C ARG A 231 14.53 -13.63 -10.31
N PHE A 232 14.72 -13.60 -11.62
CA PHE A 232 16.01 -13.24 -12.21
C PHE A 232 16.41 -11.80 -11.86
N SER A 233 15.47 -10.84 -11.90
CA SER A 233 15.73 -9.44 -11.54
C SER A 233 16.10 -9.25 -10.06
N MET A 234 15.70 -10.19 -9.23
CA MET A 234 16.08 -10.25 -7.81
C MET A 234 17.55 -10.68 -7.61
N GLY A 235 18.21 -11.07 -8.69
CA GLY A 235 19.56 -11.62 -8.66
C GLY A 235 19.58 -13.06 -8.18
N ASN A 236 20.66 -13.76 -8.49
CA ASN A 236 21.09 -14.90 -7.69
C ASN A 236 21.56 -14.38 -6.32
N ARG A 237 20.68 -13.75 -5.54
CA ARG A 237 20.87 -13.85 -4.11
C ARG A 237 20.80 -15.36 -3.90
N LYS A 238 21.98 -15.98 -3.69
CA LYS A 238 22.15 -17.32 -3.15
C LYS A 238 20.95 -17.58 -2.28
N ASP A 239 20.28 -18.69 -2.46
CA ASP A 239 19.14 -19.06 -1.59
C ASP A 239 19.44 -18.51 -0.21
N VAL A 240 18.57 -17.63 0.30
CA VAL A 240 18.83 -16.96 1.58
C VAL A 240 19.18 -18.07 2.54
N ASP A 241 20.41 -18.06 3.02
CA ASP A 241 20.90 -19.11 3.94
C ASP A 241 20.21 -18.88 5.29
N PHE A 242 19.07 -19.53 5.45
CA PHE A 242 18.28 -19.45 6.67
C PHE A 242 18.97 -20.10 7.88
N SER A 243 20.03 -20.88 7.70
CA SER A 243 20.81 -21.43 8.82
C SER A 243 21.46 -20.34 9.69
N ARG A 244 21.60 -19.13 9.15
CA ARG A 244 22.13 -17.96 9.88
C ARG A 244 21.12 -17.35 10.86
N TYR A 245 19.82 -17.59 10.67
CA TYR A 245 18.73 -17.02 11.43
C TYR A 245 18.16 -18.02 12.43
N GLY A 246 17.46 -17.54 13.44
CA GLY A 246 16.70 -18.35 14.40
C GLY A 246 15.31 -18.74 13.88
N PHE A 247 15.06 -18.63 12.56
CA PHE A 247 13.80 -18.98 11.89
C PHE A 247 14.13 -19.52 10.49
N ASP A 248 13.20 -20.26 9.93
CA ASP A 248 13.28 -20.85 8.59
C ASP A 248 12.45 -20.06 7.56
N ARG A 249 12.44 -20.57 6.34
CA ARG A 249 11.66 -19.98 5.24
C ARG A 249 10.15 -20.08 5.46
N ASP A 250 9.70 -21.13 6.15
CA ASP A 250 8.28 -21.37 6.35
C ASP A 250 7.71 -20.41 7.39
N TYR A 251 8.50 -20.03 8.41
CA TYR A 251 8.14 -18.95 9.34
C TYR A 251 7.72 -17.66 8.61
N LEU A 252 8.40 -17.30 7.54
CA LEU A 252 8.03 -16.09 6.78
C LEU A 252 6.69 -16.24 6.06
N LYS A 253 6.29 -17.44 5.65
CA LYS A 253 4.99 -17.69 5.01
C LYS A 253 3.83 -17.55 5.99
N ASP A 254 4.08 -17.82 7.28
CA ASP A 254 3.08 -17.74 8.34
C ASP A 254 2.83 -16.33 8.85
N ILE A 255 3.67 -15.36 8.43
CA ILE A 255 3.45 -13.95 8.75
C ILE A 255 2.13 -13.49 8.09
N PRO A 256 1.20 -12.88 8.86
CA PRO A 256 -0.11 -12.49 8.36
C PRO A 256 -0.05 -11.30 7.38
N GLU A 257 -1.03 -11.24 6.48
CA GLU A 257 -1.23 -10.10 5.57
C GLU A 257 -2.10 -9.02 6.22
N MET A 258 -1.67 -8.54 7.37
CA MET A 258 -2.36 -7.58 8.21
C MET A 258 -1.47 -6.36 8.49
N PRO A 259 -2.08 -5.19 8.79
CA PRO A 259 -1.33 -4.06 9.32
C PRO A 259 -0.62 -4.44 10.63
N GLY A 260 0.52 -3.81 10.88
CA GLY A 260 1.22 -4.04 12.13
C GLY A 260 2.64 -3.48 12.18
N VAL A 261 3.31 -3.80 13.26
CA VAL A 261 4.71 -3.49 13.51
C VAL A 261 5.52 -4.77 13.57
N TYR A 262 6.76 -4.68 13.14
CA TYR A 262 7.73 -5.78 13.23
C TYR A 262 9.04 -5.27 13.81
N GLN A 263 9.72 -6.15 14.54
CA GLN A 263 10.99 -5.90 15.21
C GLN A 263 11.99 -6.96 14.78
N PHE A 264 13.20 -6.51 14.44
CA PHE A 264 14.33 -7.37 14.11
C PHE A 264 15.28 -7.40 15.28
N PHE A 265 15.68 -8.59 15.67
CA PHE A 265 16.56 -8.83 16.80
C PHE A 265 17.87 -9.48 16.35
N ASN A 266 18.96 -9.10 16.98
CA ASN A 266 20.25 -9.78 16.82
C ASN A 266 20.37 -11.04 17.72
N ARG A 267 21.49 -11.74 17.64
CA ARG A 267 21.76 -12.95 18.47
C ARG A 267 21.78 -12.66 19.98
N LYS A 268 21.99 -11.41 20.39
CA LYS A 268 21.94 -10.99 21.80
C LYS A 268 20.53 -10.61 22.26
N ASN A 269 19.53 -10.81 21.43
CA ASN A 269 18.16 -10.40 21.68
C ASN A 269 17.96 -8.88 21.84
N GLU A 270 18.83 -8.09 21.19
CA GLU A 270 18.69 -6.64 21.14
C GLU A 270 17.87 -6.26 19.90
N VAL A 271 16.96 -5.31 20.03
CA VAL A 271 16.19 -4.78 18.90
C VAL A 271 17.10 -3.91 18.03
N ILE A 272 17.39 -4.36 16.82
CA ILE A 272 18.24 -3.65 15.87
C ILE A 272 17.45 -2.79 14.88
N TYR A 273 16.19 -3.14 14.64
CA TYR A 273 15.30 -2.39 13.75
C TYR A 273 13.82 -2.58 14.13
N VAL A 274 13.05 -1.51 14.00
CA VAL A 274 11.58 -1.51 14.11
C VAL A 274 11.01 -0.95 12.83
N GLY A 275 9.92 -1.52 12.34
CA GLY A 275 9.20 -0.98 11.18
C GLY A 275 7.71 -1.23 11.26
N LYS A 276 6.95 -0.36 10.60
CA LYS A 276 5.51 -0.50 10.43
C LYS A 276 5.16 -0.86 9.00
N THR A 277 3.98 -1.42 8.82
CA THR A 277 3.47 -1.73 7.48
C THR A 277 1.96 -1.95 7.52
N ASN A 278 1.31 -1.80 6.35
CA ASN A 278 -0.09 -2.20 6.15
C ASN A 278 -0.22 -3.69 5.79
N ASN A 279 0.91 -4.37 5.48
CA ASN A 279 0.94 -5.80 5.20
C ASN A 279 2.28 -6.36 5.70
N LEU A 280 2.22 -7.03 6.86
CA LEU A 280 3.40 -7.60 7.53
C LEU A 280 4.14 -8.60 6.64
N ARG A 281 3.40 -9.55 6.01
CA ARG A 281 4.02 -10.56 5.15
C ARG A 281 4.80 -9.94 4.02
N VAL A 282 4.16 -9.07 3.23
CA VAL A 282 4.79 -8.43 2.08
C VAL A 282 6.01 -7.62 2.50
N ARG A 283 5.90 -6.87 3.59
CA ARG A 283 6.98 -6.01 4.05
C ARG A 283 8.17 -6.79 4.58
N VAL A 284 7.97 -7.79 5.43
CA VAL A 284 9.06 -8.60 5.97
C VAL A 284 9.72 -9.42 4.86
N HIS A 285 8.94 -10.02 3.96
CA HIS A 285 9.48 -10.69 2.78
C HIS A 285 10.37 -9.77 1.94
N SER A 286 10.02 -8.48 1.82
CA SER A 286 10.78 -7.54 0.98
C SER A 286 12.23 -7.37 1.42
N TYR A 287 12.58 -7.61 2.67
CA TYR A 287 13.98 -7.57 3.14
C TYR A 287 14.83 -8.68 2.54
N PHE A 288 14.24 -9.86 2.32
CA PHE A 288 14.95 -11.03 1.82
C PHE A 288 14.96 -11.11 0.29
N TRP A 289 13.96 -10.54 -0.36
CA TRP A 289 13.75 -10.70 -1.81
C TRP A 289 13.58 -9.40 -2.61
N ASN A 290 13.65 -8.22 -1.97
CA ASN A 290 13.43 -6.96 -2.69
C ASN A 290 14.65 -6.05 -2.65
N THR A 291 15.02 -5.48 -3.81
CA THR A 291 16.21 -4.63 -4.00
C THR A 291 15.87 -3.13 -4.04
N GLY A 292 14.69 -2.71 -3.61
CA GLY A 292 14.17 -1.34 -3.82
C GLY A 292 14.52 -0.30 -2.76
N GLU A 293 15.11 -0.68 -1.63
CA GLU A 293 15.62 0.25 -0.60
C GLU A 293 17.15 0.30 -0.65
N SER A 294 17.76 1.28 0.03
CA SER A 294 19.22 1.40 0.05
C SER A 294 19.85 0.05 0.44
N VAL A 295 20.51 -0.57 -0.51
CA VAL A 295 21.08 -1.92 -0.42
C VAL A 295 21.94 -2.04 0.84
N GLU A 296 22.75 -1.02 1.11
CA GLU A 296 23.65 -0.97 2.27
C GLU A 296 22.94 -1.08 3.63
N LYS A 297 21.77 -0.40 3.78
CA LYS A 297 21.00 -0.47 5.04
C LYS A 297 20.39 -1.85 5.24
N ILE A 298 19.83 -2.42 4.18
CA ILE A 298 19.20 -3.75 4.23
C ILE A 298 20.26 -4.83 4.49
N GLU A 299 21.40 -4.74 3.83
CA GLU A 299 22.52 -5.66 4.04
C GLU A 299 22.99 -5.62 5.50
N GLY A 300 23.23 -4.42 6.06
CA GLY A 300 23.61 -4.29 7.46
C GLY A 300 22.58 -4.87 8.44
N ILE A 301 21.26 -4.66 8.17
CA ILE A 301 20.20 -5.26 8.97
C ILE A 301 20.25 -6.79 8.87
N LEU A 302 20.33 -7.34 7.66
CA LEU A 302 20.32 -8.80 7.43
C LEU A 302 21.56 -9.50 7.97
N GLU A 303 22.70 -8.82 8.01
CA GLU A 303 23.94 -9.36 8.61
C GLU A 303 23.80 -9.57 10.11
N GLU A 304 23.12 -8.68 10.81
CA GLU A 304 22.94 -8.74 12.26
C GLU A 304 21.64 -9.45 12.68
N LEU A 305 20.68 -9.59 11.77
CA LEU A 305 19.38 -10.20 12.03
C LEU A 305 19.53 -11.65 12.50
N PHE A 306 18.85 -11.98 13.60
CA PHE A 306 18.72 -13.34 14.08
C PHE A 306 17.27 -13.80 14.20
N THR A 307 16.39 -12.99 14.80
CA THR A 307 14.94 -13.32 14.90
C THR A 307 14.08 -12.13 14.52
N ILE A 308 12.84 -12.44 14.15
CA ILE A 308 11.80 -11.50 13.78
C ILE A 308 10.63 -11.70 14.72
N GLN A 309 10.13 -10.61 15.29
CA GLN A 309 8.85 -10.58 15.99
C GLN A 309 7.95 -9.58 15.30
N TYR A 310 6.65 -9.82 15.35
CA TYR A 310 5.66 -8.90 14.81
C TYR A 310 4.41 -8.87 15.68
N ARG A 311 3.70 -7.74 15.60
CA ARG A 311 2.40 -7.58 16.24
C ARG A 311 1.41 -7.08 15.20
N MET A 312 0.31 -7.82 15.02
CA MET A 312 -0.81 -7.40 14.19
C MET A 312 -1.57 -6.27 14.88
N LEU A 313 -1.96 -5.28 14.10
CA LEU A 313 -2.70 -4.10 14.54
C LEU A 313 -3.90 -3.89 13.60
N GLY A 314 -4.87 -3.09 14.04
CA GLY A 314 -6.10 -2.88 13.28
C GLY A 314 -5.95 -1.86 12.15
N SER A 315 -5.00 -0.93 12.26
CA SER A 315 -4.88 0.20 11.35
C SER A 315 -3.44 0.66 11.13
N ASP A 316 -3.21 1.45 10.05
CA ASP A 316 -1.92 2.10 9.80
C ASP A 316 -1.58 3.15 10.86
N LEU A 317 -2.59 3.86 11.39
CA LEU A 317 -2.38 4.82 12.48
C LEU A 317 -1.87 4.11 13.74
N GLU A 318 -2.52 3.02 14.12
CA GLU A 318 -2.10 2.21 15.26
C GLU A 318 -0.66 1.72 15.06
N ALA A 319 -0.34 1.27 13.84
CA ALA A 319 1.02 0.85 13.50
C ALA A 319 2.04 2.01 13.54
N MET A 320 1.64 3.23 13.14
CA MET A 320 2.49 4.43 13.24
C MET A 320 2.79 4.81 14.69
N ILE A 321 1.78 4.80 15.54
CA ILE A 321 1.91 5.14 16.95
C ILE A 321 2.79 4.10 17.66
N GLU A 322 2.56 2.82 17.38
CA GLU A 322 3.30 1.73 17.98
C GLU A 322 4.75 1.68 17.50
N GLU A 323 5.02 1.90 16.21
CA GLU A 323 6.39 2.03 15.68
C GLU A 323 7.14 3.16 16.41
N PHE A 324 6.51 4.31 16.57
CA PHE A 324 7.11 5.43 17.27
C PHE A 324 7.46 5.07 18.72
N ARG A 325 6.52 4.45 19.45
CA ARG A 325 6.74 3.99 20.85
C ARG A 325 7.92 3.02 20.95
N LEU A 326 7.97 2.05 20.06
CA LEU A 326 9.02 1.05 20.07
C LEU A 326 10.39 1.65 19.69
N ILE A 327 10.45 2.59 18.74
CA ILE A 327 11.69 3.28 18.39
C ILE A 327 12.20 4.13 19.57
N GLU A 328 11.32 4.86 20.25
CA GLU A 328 11.70 5.65 21.44
C GLU A 328 12.16 4.76 22.58
N MET A 329 11.50 3.62 22.79
CA MET A 329 11.82 2.68 23.87
C MET A 329 13.16 1.98 23.64
N TYR A 330 13.39 1.44 22.44
CA TYR A 330 14.54 0.57 22.14
C TYR A 330 15.70 1.31 21.50
N ARG A 331 15.48 2.48 20.89
CA ARG A 331 16.46 3.25 20.12
C ARG A 331 17.28 2.40 19.17
N PRO A 332 16.66 1.63 18.26
CA PRO A 332 17.34 0.63 17.47
C PRO A 332 18.41 1.25 16.55
N LYS A 333 19.52 0.53 16.37
CA LYS A 333 20.68 0.98 15.60
C LYS A 333 20.34 1.45 14.19
N TYR A 334 19.42 0.76 13.52
CA TYR A 334 19.08 1.01 12.12
C TYR A 334 17.86 1.92 11.91
N ASN A 335 17.22 2.39 12.98
CA ASN A 335 16.18 3.42 12.89
C ASN A 335 16.81 4.82 12.99
N LYS A 336 16.38 5.72 12.11
CA LYS A 336 16.64 7.15 12.32
C LYS A 336 15.69 7.62 13.40
N GLN A 337 16.18 8.32 14.40
CA GLN A 337 15.32 8.98 15.39
C GLN A 337 14.40 9.96 14.66
N VAL A 338 13.10 9.75 14.79
CA VAL A 338 12.09 10.65 14.22
C VAL A 338 11.94 11.82 15.18
N LYS A 339 12.57 12.95 14.87
CA LYS A 339 12.29 14.20 15.58
C LYS A 339 10.91 14.68 15.13
N VAL A 340 9.92 14.52 15.98
CA VAL A 340 8.61 15.14 15.79
C VAL A 340 8.76 16.63 16.14
N PRO A 341 8.45 17.56 15.20
CA PRO A 341 8.60 18.99 15.49
C PRO A 341 7.72 19.42 16.66
N GLU A 342 8.31 20.06 17.66
CA GLU A 342 7.54 20.68 18.73
C GLU A 342 6.67 21.81 18.16
N ARG A 343 5.40 21.54 18.00
CA ARG A 343 4.40 22.53 17.61
C ARG A 343 3.30 22.58 18.66
N ARG A 344 2.94 23.76 19.09
CA ARG A 344 1.68 23.92 19.81
C ARG A 344 0.54 23.58 18.85
N ILE A 345 -0.28 22.66 19.28
CA ILE A 345 -1.42 22.17 18.52
C ILE A 345 -2.62 22.88 19.13
N SER A 346 -3.24 23.76 18.34
CA SER A 346 -4.57 24.29 18.70
C SER A 346 -5.59 23.45 17.93
N VAL A 347 -6.28 22.60 18.63
CA VAL A 347 -7.31 21.72 18.07
C VAL A 347 -8.49 21.59 19.02
N SER A 348 -9.70 21.52 18.44
CA SER A 348 -10.91 21.14 19.16
C SER A 348 -10.77 19.71 19.71
N ASP A 349 -11.43 19.46 20.82
CA ASP A 349 -11.50 18.12 21.41
C ASP A 349 -12.23 17.18 20.49
N ARG A 350 -11.60 16.06 20.12
CA ARG A 350 -12.13 15.12 19.13
C ARG A 350 -11.72 13.69 19.39
N ILE A 351 -12.53 12.78 18.86
CA ILE A 351 -12.24 11.36 18.82
C ILE A 351 -12.02 10.95 17.37
N LEU A 352 -10.85 10.41 17.09
CA LEU A 352 -10.56 9.79 15.80
C LEU A 352 -10.84 8.29 15.90
N LEU A 353 -11.69 7.78 15.00
CA LEU A 353 -12.11 6.41 14.96
C LEU A 353 -11.37 5.68 13.85
N VAL A 354 -10.72 4.59 14.19
CA VAL A 354 -10.06 3.70 13.22
C VAL A 354 -10.44 2.24 13.52
N PRO A 355 -10.34 1.33 12.53
CA PRO A 355 -10.56 -0.08 12.77
C PRO A 355 -9.64 -0.62 13.86
N GLY A 356 -10.17 -1.43 14.75
CA GLY A 356 -9.42 -2.21 15.71
C GLY A 356 -8.91 -3.52 15.11
N LYS A 357 -8.13 -4.26 15.88
CA LYS A 357 -7.57 -5.55 15.48
C LYS A 357 -8.66 -6.59 15.20
N GLU A 358 -9.71 -6.60 16.02
CA GLU A 358 -10.83 -7.54 15.90
C GLU A 358 -11.96 -6.94 15.07
N GLN A 359 -12.76 -7.80 14.45
CA GLN A 359 -13.75 -7.39 13.45
C GLN A 359 -14.84 -6.46 13.99
N SER A 360 -15.20 -6.63 15.28
CA SER A 360 -16.24 -5.85 15.97
C SER A 360 -15.68 -4.68 16.75
N THR A 361 -14.37 -4.35 16.60
CA THR A 361 -13.74 -3.32 17.44
C THR A 361 -13.34 -2.07 16.65
N LEU A 362 -13.52 -0.92 17.28
CA LEU A 362 -12.95 0.37 16.91
C LEU A 362 -11.80 0.69 17.86
N LYS A 363 -10.74 1.26 17.33
CA LYS A 363 -9.71 1.95 18.13
C LYS A 363 -10.06 3.43 18.15
N LEU A 364 -10.29 3.97 19.33
CA LEU A 364 -10.60 5.37 19.56
C LEU A 364 -9.32 6.11 20.00
N TYR A 365 -9.00 7.20 19.32
CA TYR A 365 -7.93 8.11 19.72
C TYR A 365 -8.53 9.45 20.12
N PHE A 366 -8.36 9.81 21.37
CA PHE A 366 -8.85 11.07 21.93
C PHE A 366 -7.76 12.13 21.83
N ILE A 367 -8.04 13.18 21.07
CA ILE A 367 -7.12 14.27 20.77
C ILE A 367 -7.66 15.54 21.42
N SER A 368 -6.85 16.17 22.27
CA SER A 368 -7.21 17.39 23.00
C SER A 368 -5.96 18.20 23.35
N GLU A 369 -6.09 19.54 23.40
CA GLU A 369 -5.01 20.39 23.91
C GLU A 369 -4.75 20.17 25.42
N ASN A 370 -5.75 19.68 26.13
CA ASN A 370 -5.75 19.60 27.58
C ASN A 370 -5.16 18.30 28.13
N THR A 371 -4.93 17.29 27.27
CA THR A 371 -4.44 15.96 27.69
C THR A 371 -3.38 15.45 26.73
N ARG A 372 -2.69 14.37 27.07
CA ARG A 372 -1.94 13.56 26.13
C ARG A 372 -2.89 12.77 25.25
N LEU A 373 -2.39 12.20 24.14
CA LEU A 373 -3.16 11.27 23.35
C LEU A 373 -3.61 10.11 24.25
N MET A 374 -4.92 9.96 24.37
CA MET A 374 -5.52 8.81 25.04
C MET A 374 -6.13 7.89 24.01
N GLU A 375 -6.20 6.62 24.34
CA GLU A 375 -6.72 5.60 23.46
C GLU A 375 -7.62 4.61 24.19
N ASN A 376 -8.59 4.07 23.46
CA ASN A 376 -9.48 3.03 23.97
C ASN A 376 -9.87 2.07 22.84
N ASP A 377 -9.94 0.78 23.16
CA ASP A 377 -10.56 -0.21 22.29
C ASP A 377 -12.05 -0.24 22.60
N PHE A 378 -12.87 -0.02 21.59
CA PHE A 378 -14.32 0.04 21.72
C PHE A 378 -14.93 -1.15 20.99
N ASP A 379 -15.38 -2.15 21.73
CA ASP A 379 -16.09 -3.29 21.19
C ASP A 379 -17.52 -2.88 20.83
N CYS A 380 -17.88 -2.99 19.56
CA CYS A 380 -19.18 -2.58 19.08
C CYS A 380 -20.34 -3.48 19.58
N GLU A 381 -20.04 -4.72 19.98
CA GLU A 381 -21.03 -5.65 20.53
C GLU A 381 -21.18 -5.50 22.05
N LYS A 382 -20.08 -5.20 22.74
CA LYS A 382 -20.01 -5.05 24.20
C LYS A 382 -19.16 -3.83 24.60
N PRO A 383 -19.65 -2.61 24.34
CA PRO A 383 -18.84 -1.41 24.54
C PRO A 383 -18.54 -1.13 26.01
N ASP A 384 -17.28 -0.86 26.33
CA ASP A 384 -16.89 -0.28 27.61
C ASP A 384 -17.13 1.23 27.60
N GLU A 385 -18.38 1.61 27.74
CA GLU A 385 -18.78 3.01 27.75
C GLU A 385 -18.30 3.77 29.00
N ALA A 386 -18.11 3.07 30.10
CA ALA A 386 -17.63 3.69 31.33
C ALA A 386 -16.23 4.28 31.13
N ARG A 387 -15.38 3.57 30.45
CA ARG A 387 -14.02 4.06 30.12
C ARG A 387 -14.04 5.26 29.18
N VAL A 388 -14.91 5.27 28.18
CA VAL A 388 -15.09 6.41 27.28
C VAL A 388 -15.56 7.65 28.05
N VAL A 389 -16.54 7.49 28.95
CA VAL A 389 -17.04 8.56 29.84
C VAL A 389 -15.94 9.12 30.71
N GLU A 390 -15.11 8.27 31.28
CA GLU A 390 -13.97 8.67 32.11
C GLU A 390 -12.98 9.52 31.30
N ILE A 391 -12.59 9.07 30.14
CA ILE A 391 -11.66 9.80 29.26
C ILE A 391 -12.23 11.17 28.85
N ILE A 392 -13.51 11.25 28.47
CA ILE A 392 -14.14 12.53 28.12
C ILE A 392 -14.19 13.50 29.31
N LYS A 393 -14.43 13.01 30.53
CA LYS A 393 -14.37 13.83 31.73
C LYS A 393 -12.96 14.34 32.01
N GLU A 394 -11.94 13.51 31.78
CA GLU A 394 -10.54 13.90 31.94
C GLU A 394 -10.17 15.01 30.94
N ILE A 395 -10.57 14.88 29.67
CA ILE A 395 -10.37 15.89 28.62
C ILE A 395 -11.00 17.22 29.03
N ARG A 396 -12.25 17.20 29.52
CA ARG A 396 -12.97 18.41 29.87
C ARG A 396 -12.47 19.05 31.20
N GLY A 397 -11.84 18.27 32.06
CA GLY A 397 -11.29 18.72 33.36
C GLY A 397 -9.78 18.98 33.32
N GLY A 398 -9.10 18.60 32.29
CA GLY A 398 -7.65 18.60 32.23
C GLY A 398 -7.03 19.97 31.98
N ALA A 399 -5.79 20.12 32.46
CA ALA A 399 -4.97 21.32 32.30
C ALA A 399 -3.58 21.01 31.68
N HIS A 400 -3.44 19.88 31.00
CA HIS A 400 -2.17 19.51 30.40
C HIS A 400 -1.90 20.38 29.16
N ARG A 401 -0.81 21.15 29.20
CA ARG A 401 -0.37 22.02 28.09
C ARG A 401 0.98 21.60 27.53
N GLY A 402 1.35 20.33 27.69
CA GLY A 402 2.62 19.79 27.23
C GLY A 402 2.57 19.33 25.76
N PHE A 403 3.76 19.29 25.15
CA PHE A 403 3.92 18.67 23.83
C PHE A 403 3.76 17.14 23.91
N ASP A 404 2.92 16.58 23.04
CA ASP A 404 2.77 15.14 22.88
C ASP A 404 3.03 14.74 21.42
N PRO A 405 4.14 14.03 21.14
CA PRO A 405 4.48 13.61 19.79
C PRO A 405 3.44 12.66 19.18
N LEU A 406 2.73 11.87 19.99
CA LEU A 406 1.70 10.95 19.50
C LEU A 406 0.47 11.70 18.98
N GLN A 407 0.09 12.81 19.62
CA GLN A 407 -0.96 13.68 19.08
C GLN A 407 -0.56 14.27 17.72
N VAL A 408 0.71 14.70 17.57
CA VAL A 408 1.19 15.22 16.27
C VAL A 408 1.11 14.16 15.18
N ILE A 409 1.43 12.90 15.51
CA ILE A 409 1.30 11.77 14.59
C ILE A 409 -0.17 11.58 14.21
N ALA A 410 -1.09 11.53 15.18
CA ALA A 410 -2.52 11.35 14.93
C ALA A 410 -3.10 12.50 14.08
N LEU A 411 -2.76 13.76 14.37
CA LEU A 411 -3.20 14.92 13.59
C LEU A 411 -2.61 14.94 12.18
N SER A 412 -1.36 14.55 12.02
CA SER A 412 -0.74 14.43 10.70
C SER A 412 -1.40 13.35 9.86
N TYR A 413 -1.81 12.28 10.51
CA TYR A 413 -2.59 11.20 9.91
C TYR A 413 -3.98 11.70 9.49
N MET A 414 -4.72 12.37 10.38
CA MET A 414 -6.02 12.98 10.09
C MET A 414 -5.93 13.90 8.88
N LYS A 415 -4.98 14.83 8.84
CA LYS A 415 -4.80 15.77 7.74
C LYS A 415 -4.51 15.05 6.40
N ARG A 416 -3.87 13.89 6.45
CA ARG A 416 -3.54 13.11 5.24
C ARG A 416 -4.75 12.37 4.69
N TYR A 417 -5.66 11.94 5.55
CA TYR A 417 -6.78 11.05 5.23
C TYR A 417 -8.15 11.67 5.53
N GLU A 418 -8.24 13.00 5.57
CA GLU A 418 -9.41 13.79 5.98
C GLU A 418 -10.74 13.37 5.32
N GLU A 419 -10.69 12.94 4.05
CA GLU A 419 -11.87 12.48 3.30
C GLU A 419 -12.29 11.02 3.62
N HIS A 420 -11.49 10.28 4.40
CA HIS A 420 -11.63 8.82 4.57
C HIS A 420 -11.63 8.35 6.02
N ILE A 421 -11.61 9.26 6.97
CA ILE A 421 -11.57 8.94 8.40
C ILE A 421 -12.83 9.44 9.10
N ASN A 422 -13.24 8.70 10.13
CA ASN A 422 -14.35 9.12 10.97
C ASN A 422 -13.84 9.87 12.20
N ILE A 423 -14.43 11.05 12.40
CA ILE A 423 -14.10 11.94 13.51
C ILE A 423 -15.38 12.32 14.22
N VAL A 424 -15.37 12.23 15.54
CA VAL A 424 -16.40 12.73 16.43
C VAL A 424 -15.85 13.98 17.11
N GLU A 425 -16.34 15.16 16.72
CA GLU A 425 -15.98 16.44 17.32
C GLU A 425 -16.77 16.61 18.63
N LEU A 426 -16.07 16.62 19.78
CA LEU A 426 -16.74 16.63 21.10
C LEU A 426 -17.54 17.90 21.37
N ASP A 427 -17.17 19.02 20.75
CA ASP A 427 -17.85 20.30 20.90
C ASP A 427 -19.24 20.34 20.24
N GLN A 428 -19.52 19.41 19.32
CA GLN A 428 -20.82 19.30 18.65
C GLN A 428 -21.87 18.62 19.52
N TYR A 429 -21.46 17.97 20.61
CA TYR A 429 -22.35 17.18 21.48
C TYR A 429 -22.54 17.83 22.85
N ARG A 430 -23.80 17.98 23.25
CA ARG A 430 -24.16 18.63 24.53
C ARG A 430 -23.88 17.73 25.74
N SER A 431 -23.98 16.44 25.55
CA SER A 431 -23.76 15.48 26.62
C SER A 431 -22.84 14.34 26.23
N VAL A 432 -22.27 13.65 27.23
CA VAL A 432 -21.48 12.44 26.97
C VAL A 432 -22.33 11.32 26.35
N GLN A 433 -23.64 11.31 26.73
CA GLN A 433 -24.56 10.31 26.16
C GLN A 433 -24.77 10.49 24.65
N ASP A 434 -24.78 11.73 24.15
CA ASP A 434 -24.86 12.01 22.72
C ASP A 434 -23.59 11.52 21.98
N VAL A 435 -22.41 11.67 22.61
CA VAL A 435 -21.15 11.14 22.07
C VAL A 435 -21.20 9.61 22.00
N LEU A 436 -21.68 8.93 23.05
CA LEU A 436 -21.82 7.48 23.05
C LEU A 436 -22.81 7.01 21.98
N ALA A 437 -23.92 7.74 21.78
CA ALA A 437 -24.86 7.46 20.70
C ALA A 437 -24.22 7.58 19.32
N ALA A 438 -23.38 8.60 19.09
CA ALA A 438 -22.63 8.77 17.85
C ALA A 438 -21.63 7.63 17.62
N LEU A 439 -20.90 7.19 18.65
CA LEU A 439 -20.00 6.04 18.55
C LEU A 439 -20.74 4.75 18.21
N ARG A 440 -21.91 4.49 18.82
CA ARG A 440 -22.75 3.34 18.47
C ARG A 440 -23.26 3.41 17.02
N LEU A 441 -23.58 4.61 16.52
CA LEU A 441 -23.98 4.80 15.12
C LEU A 441 -22.87 4.38 14.19
N HIS A 442 -21.62 4.82 14.43
CA HIS A 442 -20.46 4.39 13.65
C HIS A 442 -20.21 2.88 13.74
N CYS A 443 -20.44 2.25 14.89
CA CYS A 443 -20.39 0.80 15.00
C CYS A 443 -21.43 0.10 14.11
N ASN A 444 -22.66 0.62 14.03
CA ASN A 444 -23.72 0.08 13.20
C ASN A 444 -23.39 0.26 11.69
N GLU A 445 -22.85 1.40 11.32
CA GLU A 445 -22.35 1.65 9.96
C GLU A 445 -21.23 0.68 9.58
N LEU A 446 -20.33 0.37 10.50
CA LEU A 446 -19.25 -0.61 10.30
C LEU A 446 -19.79 -2.04 10.17
N SER A 447 -20.82 -2.40 10.90
CA SER A 447 -21.46 -3.72 10.80
C SER A 447 -22.27 -3.87 9.50
N GLY A 448 -22.77 -2.76 8.93
CA GLY A 448 -23.52 -2.72 7.68
C GLY A 448 -22.67 -2.51 6.43
N LEU A 449 -21.58 -1.76 6.52
CA LEU A 449 -20.61 -1.53 5.46
C LEU A 449 -19.45 -2.51 5.65
N MET A 450 -19.61 -3.71 5.13
CA MET A 450 -18.58 -4.73 4.96
C MET A 450 -17.15 -4.30 5.27
N GLN A 451 -16.60 -4.91 6.26
CA GLN A 451 -15.26 -4.92 6.82
C GLN A 451 -14.06 -4.76 5.84
N GLU A 452 -14.26 -4.91 4.54
CA GLU A 452 -13.23 -4.76 3.52
C GLU A 452 -12.82 -3.29 3.28
N LYS A 453 -13.73 -2.33 3.36
CA LYS A 453 -13.42 -0.92 3.09
C LYS A 453 -12.49 -0.32 4.15
N TRP A 454 -12.68 -0.69 5.41
CA TRP A 454 -11.98 -0.08 6.54
C TRP A 454 -10.58 -0.67 6.79
N ARG A 455 -10.36 -1.95 6.50
CA ARG A 455 -9.04 -2.58 6.64
C ARG A 455 -7.97 -2.00 5.72
N TYR A 456 -8.38 -1.29 4.67
CA TYR A 456 -7.49 -0.77 3.64
C TYR A 456 -7.52 0.76 3.52
N VAL A 457 -8.45 1.45 4.16
CA VAL A 457 -8.53 2.93 4.15
C VAL A 457 -7.65 3.53 5.24
N VAL A 458 -7.19 2.71 6.13
CA VAL A 458 -6.44 3.21 7.29
C VAL A 458 -5.08 2.58 7.37
#